data_0dc65a59ab8e894ee3067ea7a19cd7f7
#
_entry.id   0dc65a59ab8e894ee3067ea7a19cd7f7
#
_cell.length_a   1.000
_cell.length_b   1.000
_cell.length_c   1.000
_cell.angle_alpha   90.00
_cell.angle_beta   90.00
_cell.angle_gamma   90.00
#
_symmetry.space_group_name_H-M   'P 1'
#
loop_
_entity.id
_entity.type
_entity.pdbx_description
1 polymer ?
#
loop_
_entity_poly.entity_id
_entity_poly.type
_entity_poly.pdbx_seq_one_letter_code
_entity_poly.pdbx_strand_id
1 'polypeptide(L)'
;MDVTSDSLQAAHPHATAPAETSVLGGMDPETFLRDYWQKRPLLIRQAIPNFRGLFEPNSIGKSGAAATAARDAFLSLATRKDVTSRLVIAPGSTRRQPQRWERSDGPFDRLDASTLPPSHFSLLIHGIESHVPGGWELLRRFSFIPSARIDDLMVSYASKGGTVGPHDDLYDVFLLQGPGRRRWQVSTQDDRTLDSDAAIKVLKSFVPEQEWLLEPGDILYLPPGIAHFGVSDEPCFTYSIGFLAPSHRELVQNFLGYLNEVLEPGIAPDALYHDPELRTQQNPLEIGDAMVDQVVEILQHVRWDRDTVGDFLGRLLTGRKLPESFAAPSRTLSRSAFTRRLHGQGRLELARISRGLVRGDCLFLNGEAHHAGPQTLQLFTRLVHERALPLPLVMDEPTLELFHDFYTAGYLRIV
;
A
#
# COMPACT_ATOMS: atom_id res chain seq x y z
N MET A 1 -9.37 3.69 55.08
CA MET A 1 -10.56 2.98 54.62
C MET A 1 -10.46 2.86 53.11
N ASP A 2 -10.21 1.62 52.72
CA ASP A 2 -10.01 1.20 51.32
C ASP A 2 -11.21 1.50 50.43
N VAL A 3 -10.93 1.89 49.21
CA VAL A 3 -11.72 1.50 48.04
C VAL A 3 -10.77 1.30 46.85
N THR A 4 -10.43 0.07 46.63
CA THR A 4 -9.80 -0.45 45.39
C THR A 4 -10.81 -0.39 44.25
N SER A 5 -10.48 0.25 43.16
CA SER A 5 -11.17 0.12 41.86
C SER A 5 -10.34 -0.72 40.93
N ASP A 6 -10.77 -1.95 40.80
CA ASP A 6 -10.29 -2.96 39.86
C ASP A 6 -10.71 -2.56 38.43
N SER A 7 -9.77 -2.16 37.61
CA SER A 7 -9.97 -1.90 36.19
C SER A 7 -9.73 -3.18 35.39
N LEU A 8 -10.81 -3.83 35.02
CA LEU A 8 -10.82 -4.95 34.05
C LEU A 8 -10.28 -4.50 32.71
N GLN A 9 -9.03 -4.77 32.46
CA GLN A 9 -8.47 -4.80 31.12
C GLN A 9 -8.95 -6.06 30.41
N ALA A 10 -9.89 -5.90 29.48
CA ALA A 10 -10.27 -6.94 28.55
C ALA A 10 -9.10 -7.21 27.61
N ALA A 11 -8.37 -8.29 27.84
CA ALA A 11 -7.39 -8.82 26.92
C ALA A 11 -8.11 -9.33 25.65
N HIS A 12 -7.95 -8.62 24.54
CA HIS A 12 -8.31 -9.16 23.23
C HIS A 12 -7.35 -10.32 22.92
N PRO A 13 -7.85 -11.52 22.56
CA PRO A 13 -6.98 -12.60 22.14
C PRO A 13 -6.36 -12.22 20.79
N HIS A 14 -5.05 -11.93 20.78
CA HIS A 14 -4.28 -11.92 19.55
C HIS A 14 -4.31 -13.33 18.95
N ALA A 15 -5.02 -13.50 17.85
CA ALA A 15 -4.95 -14.70 17.05
C ALA A 15 -3.51 -14.76 16.48
N THR A 16 -2.65 -15.54 17.10
CA THR A 16 -1.34 -15.90 16.55
C THR A 16 -1.59 -16.65 15.24
N ALA A 17 -1.12 -16.07 14.11
CA ALA A 17 -1.16 -16.77 12.83
C ALA A 17 -0.41 -18.12 12.96
N PRO A 18 -0.91 -19.20 12.30
CA PRO A 18 -0.25 -20.48 12.35
C PRO A 18 1.20 -20.37 11.85
N ALA A 19 2.12 -21.14 12.46
CA ALA A 19 3.57 -21.10 12.18
C ALA A 19 3.94 -21.33 10.69
N GLU A 20 3.04 -21.90 9.88
CA GLU A 20 3.24 -22.16 8.46
C GLU A 20 3.14 -20.90 7.57
N THR A 21 2.75 -19.74 8.10
CA THR A 21 2.58 -18.49 7.33
C THR A 21 3.67 -17.46 7.56
N SER A 22 4.59 -17.70 8.50
CA SER A 22 5.65 -16.73 8.83
C SER A 22 6.66 -16.59 7.70
N VAL A 23 6.84 -15.36 7.19
CA VAL A 23 7.89 -15.00 6.21
C VAL A 23 9.23 -14.67 6.87
N LEU A 24 9.34 -14.85 8.17
CA LEU A 24 10.50 -14.48 8.98
C LEU A 24 11.50 -15.64 9.19
N GLY A 25 11.39 -16.75 8.42
CA GLY A 25 12.31 -17.88 8.51
C GLY A 25 12.33 -18.56 9.88
N GLY A 26 11.21 -18.54 10.60
CA GLY A 26 11.09 -19.09 11.96
C GLY A 26 11.42 -18.10 13.08
N MET A 27 11.84 -16.87 12.75
CA MET A 27 12.02 -15.81 13.75
C MET A 27 10.65 -15.37 14.27
N ASP A 28 10.57 -15.17 15.58
CA ASP A 28 9.38 -14.59 16.22
C ASP A 28 9.14 -13.14 15.75
N PRO A 29 7.90 -12.77 15.39
CA PRO A 29 7.56 -11.42 14.97
C PRO A 29 7.95 -10.31 15.95
N GLU A 30 7.80 -10.51 17.26
CA GLU A 30 8.20 -9.52 18.28
C GLU A 30 9.72 -9.30 18.25
N THR A 31 10.50 -10.35 18.05
CA THR A 31 11.95 -10.27 17.89
C THR A 31 12.33 -9.48 16.64
N PHE A 32 11.64 -9.71 15.51
CA PHE A 32 11.85 -8.93 14.30
C PHE A 32 11.54 -7.44 14.54
N LEU A 33 10.37 -7.13 15.11
CA LEU A 33 9.95 -5.74 15.37
C LEU A 33 10.89 -5.04 16.36
N ARG A 34 11.38 -5.74 17.36
CA ARG A 34 12.32 -5.20 18.37
C ARG A 34 13.69 -4.95 17.78
N ASP A 35 14.24 -5.86 16.98
CA ASP A 35 15.67 -5.89 16.65
C ASP A 35 15.99 -5.41 15.24
N TYR A 36 15.03 -5.46 14.30
CA TYR A 36 15.24 -5.16 12.87
C TYR A 36 14.36 -4.05 12.32
N TRP A 37 13.06 -4.02 12.70
CA TRP A 37 12.12 -3.07 12.16
C TRP A 37 12.58 -1.62 12.35
N GLN A 38 12.77 -0.87 11.24
CA GLN A 38 13.27 0.50 11.19
C GLN A 38 14.67 0.69 11.83
N LYS A 39 15.50 -0.36 11.85
CA LYS A 39 16.80 -0.34 12.51
C LYS A 39 17.92 -0.85 11.63
N ARG A 40 17.80 -2.03 11.03
CA ARG A 40 18.86 -2.65 10.25
C ARG A 40 18.36 -3.65 9.23
N PRO A 41 19.09 -3.86 8.11
CA PRO A 41 18.77 -4.88 7.12
C PRO A 41 18.75 -6.30 7.69
N LEU A 42 17.94 -7.18 7.07
CA LEU A 42 17.89 -8.59 7.41
C LEU A 42 17.68 -9.43 6.15
N LEU A 43 18.59 -10.36 5.91
CA LEU A 43 18.42 -11.41 4.92
C LEU A 43 17.77 -12.64 5.57
N ILE A 44 16.67 -13.11 4.97
CA ILE A 44 15.92 -14.29 5.42
C ILE A 44 15.96 -15.30 4.28
N ARG A 45 16.72 -16.37 4.46
CA ARG A 45 16.83 -17.44 3.47
C ARG A 45 15.57 -18.30 3.49
N GLN A 46 15.08 -18.65 2.29
CA GLN A 46 13.91 -19.50 2.10
C GLN A 46 12.71 -19.11 2.97
N ALA A 47 12.49 -17.81 3.11
CA ALA A 47 11.34 -17.25 3.83
C ALA A 47 10.01 -17.78 3.30
N ILE A 48 9.91 -17.98 1.98
CA ILE A 48 8.80 -18.69 1.33
C ILE A 48 9.39 -19.81 0.46
N PRO A 49 9.56 -21.01 1.00
CA PRO A 49 10.15 -22.12 0.25
C PRO A 49 9.41 -22.40 -1.05
N ASN A 50 10.16 -22.66 -2.13
CA ASN A 50 9.61 -22.97 -3.46
C ASN A 50 8.70 -21.87 -4.04
N PHE A 51 8.92 -20.62 -3.71
CA PHE A 51 8.13 -19.50 -4.24
C PHE A 51 8.29 -19.38 -5.76
N ARG A 52 7.20 -19.67 -6.49
CA ARG A 52 7.16 -19.65 -7.96
C ARG A 52 6.70 -18.31 -8.56
N GLY A 53 6.31 -17.35 -7.70
CA GLY A 53 5.75 -16.08 -8.13
C GLY A 53 4.23 -16.14 -8.34
N LEU A 54 3.65 -15.00 -8.77
CA LEU A 54 2.21 -14.85 -8.97
C LEU A 54 1.79 -14.95 -10.45
N PHE A 55 2.74 -15.08 -11.38
CA PHE A 55 2.51 -15.06 -12.83
C PHE A 55 2.70 -16.42 -13.49
N GLU A 56 3.15 -17.44 -12.77
CA GLU A 56 3.27 -18.77 -13.35
C GLU A 56 1.88 -19.38 -13.62
N PRO A 57 1.66 -19.93 -14.84
CA PRO A 57 0.45 -20.70 -15.09
C PRO A 57 0.46 -21.97 -14.21
N ASN A 58 -0.70 -22.32 -13.67
CA ASN A 58 -0.89 -23.55 -12.85
C ASN A 58 -0.61 -24.88 -13.60
N SER A 59 -0.05 -24.83 -14.80
CA SER A 59 0.29 -25.99 -15.59
C SER A 59 1.72 -26.45 -15.32
N ILE A 60 1.87 -27.73 -15.02
CA ILE A 60 3.14 -28.45 -14.91
C ILE A 60 3.78 -28.50 -16.31
N GLY A 61 4.43 -27.43 -16.74
CA GLY A 61 5.12 -27.31 -18.02
C GLY A 61 6.63 -27.23 -17.83
N LYS A 62 7.40 -27.51 -18.89
CA LYS A 62 8.86 -27.40 -18.89
C LYS A 62 9.29 -26.00 -18.46
N SER A 63 10.24 -25.89 -17.54
CA SER A 63 10.72 -24.69 -16.84
C SER A 63 10.86 -23.44 -17.75
N GLY A 64 11.36 -23.55 -18.98
CA GLY A 64 11.54 -22.41 -19.88
C GLY A 64 10.23 -21.84 -20.47
N ALA A 65 9.23 -22.68 -20.76
CA ALA A 65 7.95 -22.21 -21.29
C ALA A 65 7.13 -21.48 -20.23
N ALA A 66 7.17 -21.95 -18.97
CA ALA A 66 6.52 -21.30 -17.85
C ALA A 66 7.11 -19.91 -17.56
N ALA A 67 8.44 -19.78 -17.54
CA ALA A 67 9.10 -18.51 -17.35
C ALA A 67 8.79 -17.49 -18.47
N THR A 68 8.69 -17.94 -19.72
CA THR A 68 8.28 -17.10 -20.85
C THR A 68 6.83 -16.64 -20.70
N ALA A 69 5.92 -17.56 -20.35
CA ALA A 69 4.50 -17.23 -20.15
C ALA A 69 4.31 -16.24 -18.98
N ALA A 70 5.03 -16.42 -17.88
CA ALA A 70 4.99 -15.52 -16.74
C ALA A 70 5.46 -14.10 -17.12
N ARG A 71 6.56 -14.00 -17.86
CA ARG A 71 7.05 -12.73 -18.41
C ARG A 71 6.01 -12.08 -19.32
N ASP A 72 5.47 -12.80 -20.28
CA ASP A 72 4.55 -12.26 -21.28
C ASP A 72 3.23 -11.80 -20.63
N ALA A 73 2.74 -12.50 -19.62
CA ALA A 73 1.60 -12.07 -18.79
C ALA A 73 1.92 -10.78 -18.05
N PHE A 74 3.11 -10.65 -17.48
CA PHE A 74 3.55 -9.44 -16.79
C PHE A 74 3.71 -8.25 -17.75
N LEU A 75 4.30 -8.44 -18.92
CA LEU A 75 4.42 -7.41 -19.96
C LEU A 75 3.04 -6.94 -20.43
N SER A 76 2.10 -7.87 -20.64
CA SER A 76 0.71 -7.55 -21.03
C SER A 76 0.00 -6.71 -19.96
N LEU A 77 0.26 -6.94 -18.67
CA LEU A 77 -0.33 -6.15 -17.60
C LEU A 77 0.08 -4.67 -17.70
N ALA A 78 1.32 -4.36 -18.08
CA ALA A 78 1.83 -3.00 -18.22
C ALA A 78 1.21 -2.21 -19.39
N THR A 79 0.45 -2.84 -20.27
CA THR A 79 -0.28 -2.16 -21.37
C THR A 79 -1.68 -1.71 -20.95
N ARG A 80 -2.18 -2.11 -19.80
CA ARG A 80 -3.49 -1.75 -19.30
C ARG A 80 -3.51 -0.31 -18.77
N LYS A 81 -4.59 0.42 -19.03
CA LYS A 81 -4.77 1.82 -18.61
C LYS A 81 -4.96 1.98 -17.10
N ASP A 82 -5.42 0.93 -16.43
CA ASP A 82 -5.65 0.89 -14.98
C ASP A 82 -4.43 0.40 -14.19
N VAL A 83 -3.26 0.26 -14.84
CA VAL A 83 -2.03 -0.27 -14.24
C VAL A 83 -0.93 0.78 -14.26
N THR A 84 -0.40 1.11 -13.11
CA THR A 84 0.77 1.98 -12.98
C THR A 84 2.04 1.18 -13.23
N SER A 85 2.75 1.51 -14.30
CA SER A 85 3.97 0.80 -14.67
C SER A 85 5.08 1.74 -15.11
N ARG A 86 6.33 1.25 -15.00
CA ARG A 86 7.54 1.99 -15.37
C ARG A 86 8.57 1.06 -15.96
N LEU A 87 9.11 1.42 -17.12
CA LEU A 87 10.24 0.78 -17.74
C LEU A 87 11.50 1.61 -17.50
N VAL A 88 12.54 0.97 -16.99
CA VAL A 88 13.88 1.55 -16.81
C VAL A 88 14.87 0.77 -17.66
N ILE A 89 15.68 1.47 -18.48
CA ILE A 89 16.79 0.88 -19.22
C ILE A 89 18.08 1.44 -18.63
N ALA A 90 18.90 0.53 -18.10
CA ALA A 90 20.19 0.89 -17.49
C ALA A 90 21.29 1.06 -18.55
N PRO A 91 22.35 1.82 -18.25
CA PRO A 91 23.53 1.90 -19.10
C PRO A 91 24.10 0.53 -19.44
N GLY A 92 24.66 0.36 -20.67
CA GLY A 92 25.24 -0.90 -21.13
C GLY A 92 24.31 -1.82 -21.92
N SER A 93 23.05 -1.41 -22.19
CA SER A 93 22.16 -2.16 -23.07
C SER A 93 22.73 -2.27 -24.49
N THR A 94 22.84 -3.51 -25.02
CA THR A 94 23.46 -3.79 -26.33
C THR A 94 22.67 -3.30 -27.55
N ARG A 95 21.34 -3.07 -27.41
CA ARG A 95 20.49 -2.62 -28.55
C ARG A 95 20.67 -1.14 -28.88
N ARG A 96 20.89 -0.30 -27.88
CA ARG A 96 20.99 1.15 -28.03
C ARG A 96 22.31 1.71 -27.49
N GLN A 97 23.07 0.90 -26.76
CA GLN A 97 24.21 1.36 -25.95
C GLN A 97 23.91 2.67 -25.24
N PRO A 98 22.81 2.75 -24.46
CA PRO A 98 22.55 3.95 -23.72
C PRO A 98 23.74 4.15 -22.76
N GLN A 99 24.39 5.27 -22.88
CA GLN A 99 25.39 5.70 -21.91
C GLN A 99 24.71 6.36 -20.70
N ARG A 100 23.37 6.45 -20.72
CA ARG A 100 22.52 7.12 -19.74
C ARG A 100 21.34 6.26 -19.39
N TRP A 101 20.76 6.52 -18.22
CA TRP A 101 19.52 5.94 -17.79
C TRP A 101 18.36 6.43 -18.67
N GLU A 102 17.52 5.51 -19.13
CA GLU A 102 16.25 5.83 -19.79
C GLU A 102 15.07 5.40 -18.90
N ARG A 103 14.04 6.23 -18.85
CA ARG A 103 12.79 5.95 -18.15
C ARG A 103 11.61 6.21 -19.07
N SER A 104 10.64 5.29 -19.05
CA SER A 104 9.33 5.46 -19.69
C SER A 104 8.26 5.00 -18.72
N ASP A 105 7.20 5.79 -18.55
CA ASP A 105 6.06 5.44 -17.71
C ASP A 105 4.92 4.91 -18.60
N GLY A 106 4.19 3.89 -18.10
CA GLY A 106 3.00 3.33 -18.74
C GLY A 106 1.75 4.19 -18.55
N PRO A 107 0.60 3.76 -19.12
CA PRO A 107 0.42 2.51 -19.87
C PRO A 107 1.14 2.53 -21.21
N PHE A 108 1.66 1.36 -21.61
CA PHE A 108 2.34 1.23 -22.90
C PHE A 108 1.36 0.74 -23.98
N ASP A 109 1.36 1.36 -25.17
CA ASP A 109 0.51 0.90 -26.28
C ASP A 109 0.85 -0.54 -26.69
N ARG A 110 2.14 -0.87 -26.64
CA ARG A 110 2.67 -2.19 -26.92
C ARG A 110 3.95 -2.43 -26.12
N LEU A 111 3.99 -3.54 -25.42
CA LEU A 111 5.18 -3.99 -24.71
C LEU A 111 5.31 -5.51 -24.84
N ASP A 112 6.29 -5.95 -25.61
CA ASP A 112 6.60 -7.36 -25.82
C ASP A 112 8.13 -7.58 -25.96
N ALA A 113 8.55 -8.83 -26.04
CA ALA A 113 9.97 -9.17 -26.13
C ALA A 113 10.68 -8.55 -27.33
N SER A 114 9.96 -8.15 -28.41
CA SER A 114 10.54 -7.54 -29.60
C SER A 114 10.80 -6.03 -29.43
N THR A 115 10.05 -5.37 -28.54
CA THR A 115 10.15 -3.94 -28.26
C THR A 115 11.20 -3.64 -27.18
N LEU A 116 11.54 -4.62 -26.36
CA LEU A 116 12.49 -4.48 -25.26
C LEU A 116 13.93 -4.76 -25.70
N PRO A 117 14.95 -4.13 -25.08
CA PRO A 117 16.33 -4.52 -25.28
C PRO A 117 16.58 -5.95 -24.76
N PRO A 118 17.62 -6.66 -25.24
CA PRO A 118 17.88 -8.04 -24.82
C PRO A 118 18.35 -8.15 -23.36
N SER A 119 18.83 -7.06 -22.76
CA SER A 119 19.39 -7.00 -21.42
C SER A 119 19.33 -5.59 -20.83
N HIS A 120 19.68 -5.43 -19.55
CA HIS A 120 19.81 -4.16 -18.83
C HIS A 120 18.52 -3.35 -18.75
N PHE A 121 17.37 -4.00 -18.68
CA PHE A 121 16.10 -3.32 -18.40
C PHE A 121 15.40 -3.91 -17.20
N SER A 122 14.58 -3.08 -16.56
CA SER A 122 13.65 -3.48 -15.51
C SER A 122 12.29 -2.85 -15.79
N LEU A 123 11.26 -3.66 -15.79
CA LEU A 123 9.86 -3.21 -15.81
C LEU A 123 9.28 -3.35 -14.41
N LEU A 124 8.72 -2.28 -13.87
CA LEU A 124 8.10 -2.22 -12.54
C LEU A 124 6.60 -2.00 -12.71
N ILE A 125 5.79 -2.72 -11.94
CA ILE A 125 4.33 -2.55 -11.87
C ILE A 125 3.94 -2.41 -10.41
N HIS A 126 3.22 -1.34 -10.09
CA HIS A 126 2.70 -1.05 -8.75
C HIS A 126 1.30 -1.64 -8.55
N GLY A 127 0.92 -1.89 -7.28
CA GLY A 127 -0.43 -2.29 -6.93
C GLY A 127 -0.86 -3.67 -7.45
N ILE A 128 0.08 -4.60 -7.61
CA ILE A 128 -0.16 -5.94 -8.16
C ILE A 128 -1.28 -6.68 -7.42
N GLU A 129 -1.44 -6.45 -6.12
CA GLU A 129 -2.51 -7.04 -5.31
C GLU A 129 -3.91 -6.70 -5.83
N SER A 130 -4.06 -5.57 -6.52
CA SER A 130 -5.33 -5.14 -7.13
C SER A 130 -5.62 -5.84 -8.46
N HIS A 131 -4.60 -6.36 -9.14
CA HIS A 131 -4.69 -6.85 -10.51
C HIS A 131 -4.56 -8.36 -10.63
N VAL A 132 -3.79 -9.00 -9.76
CA VAL A 132 -3.40 -10.40 -9.88
C VAL A 132 -3.93 -11.23 -8.70
N PRO A 133 -4.53 -12.41 -8.96
CA PRO A 133 -4.86 -13.36 -7.91
C PRO A 133 -3.63 -13.73 -7.07
N GLY A 134 -3.82 -13.94 -5.78
CA GLY A 134 -2.73 -14.26 -4.84
C GLY A 134 -1.95 -13.05 -4.31
N GLY A 135 -2.11 -11.84 -4.88
CA GLY A 135 -1.42 -10.65 -4.39
C GLY A 135 -1.78 -10.32 -2.94
N TRP A 136 -3.06 -10.31 -2.61
CA TRP A 136 -3.53 -10.11 -1.23
C TRP A 136 -3.15 -11.27 -0.30
N GLU A 137 -3.09 -12.50 -0.80
CA GLU A 137 -2.64 -13.66 -0.02
C GLU A 137 -1.16 -13.54 0.34
N LEU A 138 -0.35 -13.01 -0.58
CA LEU A 138 1.06 -12.71 -0.30
C LEU A 138 1.18 -11.62 0.76
N LEU A 139 0.45 -10.50 0.63
CA LEU A 139 0.45 -9.41 1.60
C LEU A 139 0.02 -9.87 3.01
N ARG A 140 -0.96 -10.77 3.12
CA ARG A 140 -1.40 -11.32 4.43
C ARG A 140 -0.31 -12.03 5.20
N ARG A 141 0.72 -12.58 4.54
CA ARG A 141 1.86 -13.20 5.23
C ARG A 141 2.66 -12.20 6.06
N PHE A 142 2.48 -10.91 5.83
CA PHE A 142 3.11 -9.82 6.57
C PHE A 142 2.18 -9.20 7.63
N SER A 143 1.09 -9.88 8.01
CA SER A 143 0.08 -9.38 8.98
C SER A 143 0.59 -9.21 10.42
N PHE A 144 1.81 -9.60 10.72
CA PHE A 144 2.50 -9.22 11.95
C PHE A 144 2.85 -7.72 12.03
N ILE A 145 2.77 -7.03 10.89
CA ILE A 145 2.75 -5.57 10.81
C ILE A 145 1.30 -5.14 10.53
N PRO A 146 0.76 -4.12 11.22
CA PRO A 146 -0.61 -3.67 11.00
C PRO A 146 -0.90 -3.38 9.52
N SER A 147 -2.02 -3.86 9.00
CA SER A 147 -2.44 -3.66 7.60
C SER A 147 -2.56 -2.18 7.22
N ALA A 148 -2.79 -1.30 8.20
CA ALA A 148 -2.74 0.15 8.04
C ALA A 148 -1.37 0.68 7.57
N ARG A 149 -0.29 -0.10 7.74
CA ARG A 149 1.06 0.25 7.30
C ARG A 149 1.41 -0.28 5.91
N ILE A 150 0.64 -1.20 5.33
CA ILE A 150 0.90 -1.73 3.99
C ILE A 150 0.59 -0.66 2.94
N ASP A 151 1.57 -0.34 2.09
CA ASP A 151 1.40 0.56 0.95
C ASP A 151 0.89 -0.20 -0.28
N ASP A 152 1.76 -0.97 -0.92
CA ASP A 152 1.41 -1.79 -2.08
C ASP A 152 2.32 -3.02 -2.21
N LEU A 153 1.94 -3.89 -3.14
CA LEU A 153 2.80 -4.92 -3.70
C LEU A 153 3.30 -4.46 -5.07
N MET A 154 4.53 -3.96 -5.13
CA MET A 154 5.20 -3.71 -6.41
C MET A 154 5.92 -4.97 -6.89
N VAL A 155 5.81 -5.28 -8.17
CA VAL A 155 6.60 -6.36 -8.77
C VAL A 155 7.49 -5.78 -9.87
N SER A 156 8.73 -6.22 -9.91
CA SER A 156 9.64 -5.92 -11.01
C SER A 156 10.05 -7.19 -11.76
N TYR A 157 10.06 -7.11 -13.11
CA TYR A 157 10.75 -8.06 -13.97
C TYR A 157 12.00 -7.40 -14.50
N ALA A 158 13.14 -8.02 -14.29
CA ALA A 158 14.45 -7.54 -14.75
C ALA A 158 15.08 -8.56 -15.69
N SER A 159 15.60 -8.09 -16.84
CA SER A 159 16.45 -8.89 -17.70
C SER A 159 17.86 -9.02 -17.10
N LYS A 160 18.73 -9.89 -17.63
CA LYS A 160 20.12 -9.96 -17.19
C LYS A 160 20.77 -8.57 -17.22
N GLY A 161 21.42 -8.17 -16.11
CA GLY A 161 21.99 -6.83 -15.92
C GLY A 161 20.93 -5.75 -15.67
N GLY A 162 19.65 -6.10 -15.60
CA GLY A 162 18.56 -5.17 -15.32
C GLY A 162 18.63 -4.65 -13.87
N THR A 163 18.42 -3.35 -13.73
CA THR A 163 18.51 -2.64 -12.47
C THR A 163 17.76 -1.31 -12.55
N VAL A 164 17.50 -0.69 -11.41
CA VAL A 164 17.02 0.70 -11.27
C VAL A 164 18.09 1.62 -10.65
N GLY A 165 19.34 1.12 -10.59
CA GLY A 165 20.48 1.85 -10.03
C GLY A 165 20.53 1.83 -8.49
N PRO A 166 21.64 2.31 -7.92
CA PRO A 166 21.76 2.49 -6.49
C PRO A 166 20.89 3.64 -6.03
N HIS A 167 20.08 3.40 -4.99
CA HIS A 167 19.14 4.38 -4.41
C HIS A 167 18.86 4.05 -2.95
N ASP A 168 18.13 4.92 -2.28
CA ASP A 168 17.53 4.67 -0.98
C ASP A 168 16.04 4.98 -1.01
N ASP A 169 15.29 4.24 -0.22
CA ASP A 169 13.87 4.45 0.03
C ASP A 169 13.66 5.05 1.42
N LEU A 170 12.66 5.92 1.56
CA LEU A 170 12.29 6.54 2.83
C LEU A 170 11.25 5.71 3.60
N TYR A 171 11.06 4.45 3.21
CA TYR A 171 10.08 3.52 3.79
C TYR A 171 10.67 2.12 3.95
N ASP A 172 10.02 1.33 4.79
CA ASP A 172 10.37 -0.08 4.99
C ASP A 172 9.95 -0.92 3.78
N VAL A 173 10.81 -1.84 3.34
CA VAL A 173 10.49 -2.75 2.24
C VAL A 173 11.01 -4.16 2.49
N PHE A 174 10.21 -5.17 2.14
CA PHE A 174 10.64 -6.56 2.02
C PHE A 174 10.76 -6.91 0.53
N LEU A 175 11.95 -7.27 0.11
CA LEU A 175 12.28 -7.66 -1.25
C LEU A 175 12.27 -9.19 -1.33
N LEU A 176 11.13 -9.77 -1.71
CA LEU A 176 10.99 -11.22 -1.92
C LEU A 176 11.48 -11.58 -3.31
N GLN A 177 12.46 -12.45 -3.40
CA GLN A 177 12.95 -12.96 -4.66
C GLN A 177 11.96 -13.98 -5.25
N GLY A 178 11.48 -13.68 -6.45
CA GLY A 178 10.72 -14.61 -7.29
C GLY A 178 11.62 -15.46 -8.19
N PRO A 179 11.08 -16.06 -9.26
CA PRO A 179 11.88 -16.83 -10.21
C PRO A 179 13.09 -16.05 -10.74
N GLY A 180 14.23 -16.72 -10.91
CA GLY A 180 15.51 -16.14 -11.25
C GLY A 180 16.28 -15.62 -10.03
N ARG A 181 17.47 -15.00 -10.26
CA ARG A 181 18.37 -14.57 -9.18
C ARG A 181 18.76 -13.12 -9.34
N ARG A 182 18.87 -12.43 -8.20
CA ARG A 182 19.25 -11.04 -8.15
C ARG A 182 20.32 -10.80 -7.07
N ARG A 183 21.33 -10.05 -7.43
CA ARG A 183 22.39 -9.62 -6.53
C ARG A 183 22.01 -8.31 -5.91
N TRP A 184 22.00 -8.26 -4.59
CA TRP A 184 21.73 -7.06 -3.83
C TRP A 184 22.95 -6.63 -3.03
N GLN A 185 23.27 -5.36 -3.14
CA GLN A 185 24.29 -4.68 -2.37
C GLN A 185 23.63 -3.63 -1.49
N VAL A 186 24.11 -3.45 -0.27
CA VAL A 186 23.60 -2.46 0.68
C VAL A 186 24.74 -1.66 1.28
N SER A 187 24.43 -0.42 1.70
CA SER A 187 25.38 0.51 2.28
C SER A 187 24.68 1.44 3.28
N THR A 188 25.37 1.73 4.36
CA THR A 188 24.98 2.76 5.35
C THR A 188 25.63 4.11 5.07
N GLN A 189 26.29 4.27 3.90
CA GLN A 189 26.96 5.52 3.51
C GLN A 189 26.10 6.76 3.76
N ASP A 190 26.74 7.87 4.13
CA ASP A 190 26.03 9.16 4.37
C ASP A 190 25.83 9.96 3.06
N ASP A 191 26.70 9.75 2.06
CA ASP A 191 26.57 10.45 0.78
C ASP A 191 25.33 9.97 0.01
N ARG A 192 24.34 10.87 -0.10
CA ARG A 192 23.09 10.69 -0.83
C ARG A 192 22.99 11.58 -2.05
N THR A 193 24.14 12.08 -2.54
CA THR A 193 24.18 12.90 -3.74
C THR A 193 23.64 12.12 -4.93
N LEU A 194 22.63 12.69 -5.58
CA LEU A 194 22.02 12.09 -6.75
C LEU A 194 22.82 12.44 -8.03
N ASP A 195 22.80 11.54 -8.98
CA ASP A 195 23.26 11.80 -10.33
C ASP A 195 22.24 12.69 -11.06
N SER A 196 22.61 13.95 -11.29
CA SER A 196 21.73 14.94 -11.94
C SER A 196 21.46 14.63 -13.41
N ASP A 197 22.30 13.81 -14.05
CA ASP A 197 22.18 13.47 -15.47
C ASP A 197 21.33 12.21 -15.71
N ALA A 198 20.94 11.52 -14.64
CA ALA A 198 20.11 10.34 -14.71
C ALA A 198 18.62 10.69 -14.83
N ALA A 199 17.89 9.97 -15.69
CA ALA A 199 16.43 10.12 -15.85
C ALA A 199 15.63 9.58 -14.64
N ILE A 200 16.31 8.93 -13.68
CA ILE A 200 15.76 8.34 -12.47
C ILE A 200 16.59 8.77 -11.26
N LYS A 201 16.03 8.62 -10.06
CA LYS A 201 16.80 8.89 -8.83
C LYS A 201 17.82 7.78 -8.60
N VAL A 202 19.08 8.04 -8.92
CA VAL A 202 20.22 7.16 -8.62
C VAL A 202 21.28 7.93 -7.87
N LEU A 203 21.94 7.26 -6.93
CA LEU A 203 23.08 7.81 -6.22
C LEU A 203 24.27 7.94 -7.20
N LYS A 204 24.94 9.07 -7.14
CA LYS A 204 26.13 9.35 -7.95
C LYS A 204 27.32 8.46 -7.57
N SER A 205 27.41 8.11 -6.29
CA SER A 205 28.44 7.23 -5.72
C SER A 205 27.77 6.18 -4.84
N PHE A 206 28.20 4.94 -4.96
CA PHE A 206 27.73 3.84 -4.12
C PHE A 206 28.90 2.92 -3.75
N VAL A 207 29.11 2.77 -2.46
CA VAL A 207 30.15 1.91 -1.90
C VAL A 207 29.49 0.79 -1.13
N PRO A 208 29.44 -0.44 -1.67
CA PRO A 208 28.76 -1.56 -1.00
C PRO A 208 29.51 -1.99 0.26
N GLU A 209 28.79 -2.22 1.34
CA GLU A 209 29.30 -2.78 2.60
C GLU A 209 28.97 -4.26 2.73
N GLN A 210 27.81 -4.68 2.22
CA GLN A 210 27.36 -6.06 2.21
C GLN A 210 26.76 -6.41 0.87
N GLU A 211 26.89 -7.67 0.48
CA GLU A 211 26.37 -8.19 -0.79
C GLU A 211 25.74 -9.58 -0.58
N TRP A 212 24.60 -9.81 -1.20
CA TRP A 212 23.95 -11.12 -1.23
C TRP A 212 23.37 -11.44 -2.61
N LEU A 213 23.52 -12.67 -3.02
CA LEU A 213 22.75 -13.24 -4.13
C LEU A 213 21.48 -13.85 -3.54
N LEU A 214 20.31 -13.33 -3.96
CA LEU A 214 19.02 -13.87 -3.57
C LEU A 214 18.54 -14.88 -4.60
N GLU A 215 18.00 -15.99 -4.08
CA GLU A 215 17.38 -17.09 -4.82
C GLU A 215 15.86 -17.11 -4.56
N PRO A 216 15.06 -17.77 -5.42
CA PRO A 216 13.60 -17.80 -5.24
C PRO A 216 13.18 -18.23 -3.82
N GLY A 217 12.36 -17.39 -3.18
CA GLY A 217 11.91 -17.58 -1.81
C GLY A 217 12.71 -16.87 -0.74
N ASP A 218 13.89 -16.33 -1.06
CA ASP A 218 14.64 -15.47 -0.14
C ASP A 218 13.98 -14.11 0.00
N ILE A 219 14.08 -13.52 1.19
CA ILE A 219 13.63 -12.14 1.45
C ILE A 219 14.80 -11.32 1.99
N LEU A 220 14.97 -10.12 1.44
CA LEU A 220 15.81 -9.07 2.01
C LEU A 220 14.91 -7.95 2.55
N TYR A 221 14.92 -7.75 3.86
CA TYR A 221 14.29 -6.59 4.49
C TYR A 221 15.26 -5.41 4.55
N LEU A 222 14.79 -4.24 4.14
CA LEU A 222 15.52 -2.97 4.20
C LEU A 222 14.69 -1.93 4.96
N PRO A 223 15.23 -1.35 6.03
CA PRO A 223 14.62 -0.22 6.71
C PRO A 223 14.82 1.08 5.91
N PRO A 224 14.08 2.17 6.24
CA PRO A 224 14.23 3.47 5.61
C PRO A 224 15.68 3.98 5.61
N GLY A 225 16.10 4.59 4.49
CA GLY A 225 17.38 5.27 4.37
C GLY A 225 18.59 4.36 4.14
N ILE A 226 18.41 3.05 4.02
CA ILE A 226 19.51 2.15 3.62
C ILE A 226 19.70 2.23 2.12
N ALA A 227 20.87 2.72 1.69
CA ALA A 227 21.24 2.72 0.28
C ALA A 227 21.40 1.28 -0.21
N HIS A 228 20.80 0.97 -1.37
CA HIS A 228 20.83 -0.38 -1.92
C HIS A 228 20.89 -0.38 -3.43
N PHE A 229 21.45 -1.47 -3.97
CA PHE A 229 21.66 -1.65 -5.40
C PHE A 229 21.40 -3.10 -5.80
N GLY A 230 20.34 -3.31 -6.57
CA GLY A 230 19.96 -4.63 -7.06
C GLY A 230 20.25 -4.81 -8.53
N VAL A 231 21.06 -5.81 -8.89
CA VAL A 231 21.37 -6.17 -10.27
C VAL A 231 20.95 -7.60 -10.56
N SER A 232 20.24 -7.80 -11.63
CA SER A 232 19.77 -9.11 -12.06
C SER A 232 20.90 -9.94 -12.67
N ASP A 233 21.23 -11.10 -12.11
CA ASP A 233 22.22 -12.04 -12.66
C ASP A 233 21.68 -12.80 -13.89
N GLU A 234 20.36 -13.05 -13.89
CA GLU A 234 19.59 -13.68 -14.94
C GLU A 234 18.17 -13.10 -14.96
N PRO A 235 17.36 -13.31 -16.00
CA PRO A 235 15.97 -12.81 -15.96
C PRO A 235 15.25 -13.23 -14.69
N CYS A 236 14.73 -12.25 -13.94
CA CYS A 236 14.16 -12.52 -12.63
C CYS A 236 12.98 -11.61 -12.28
N PHE A 237 12.17 -12.09 -11.34
CA PHE A 237 11.12 -11.31 -10.67
C PHE A 237 11.52 -10.96 -9.24
N THR A 238 11.23 -9.74 -8.82
CA THR A 238 11.31 -9.32 -7.41
C THR A 238 9.97 -8.76 -6.98
N TYR A 239 9.47 -9.19 -5.84
CA TYR A 239 8.23 -8.76 -5.21
C TYR A 239 8.58 -7.86 -4.03
N SER A 240 8.28 -6.57 -4.17
CA SER A 240 8.56 -5.57 -3.14
C SER A 240 7.30 -5.26 -2.37
N ILE A 241 7.28 -5.61 -1.09
CA ILE A 241 6.20 -5.28 -0.17
C ILE A 241 6.58 -4.01 0.54
N GLY A 242 5.99 -2.89 0.14
CA GLY A 242 6.24 -1.56 0.68
C GLY A 242 5.33 -1.23 1.85
N PHE A 243 5.87 -0.46 2.81
CA PHE A 243 5.12 -0.01 3.99
C PHE A 243 5.05 1.51 4.04
N LEU A 244 3.87 2.05 4.34
CA LEU A 244 3.63 3.47 4.43
C LEU A 244 4.52 4.13 5.50
N ALA A 245 5.19 5.20 5.10
CA ALA A 245 5.94 6.08 5.96
C ALA A 245 5.65 7.54 5.60
N PRO A 246 4.40 8.04 5.81
CA PRO A 246 4.05 9.40 5.47
C PRO A 246 4.89 10.38 6.28
N SER A 247 5.40 11.42 5.64
CA SER A 247 6.11 12.48 6.33
C SER A 247 5.19 13.26 7.27
N HIS A 248 5.73 13.86 8.32
CA HIS A 248 4.96 14.74 9.21
C HIS A 248 4.26 15.86 8.43
N ARG A 249 4.91 16.40 7.40
CA ARG A 249 4.31 17.41 6.51
C ARG A 249 3.07 16.88 5.79
N GLU A 250 3.17 15.71 5.19
CA GLU A 250 2.02 15.08 4.50
C GLU A 250 0.87 14.80 5.46
N LEU A 251 1.16 14.27 6.65
CA LEU A 251 0.13 14.04 7.68
C LEU A 251 -0.57 15.34 8.06
N VAL A 252 0.19 16.42 8.32
CA VAL A 252 -0.37 17.72 8.68
C VAL A 252 -1.19 18.30 7.53
N GLN A 253 -0.68 18.29 6.30
CA GLN A 253 -1.40 18.83 5.14
C GLN A 253 -2.72 18.07 4.87
N ASN A 254 -2.69 16.74 4.91
CA ASN A 254 -3.90 15.94 4.73
C ASN A 254 -4.89 16.13 5.88
N PHE A 255 -4.39 16.27 7.11
CA PHE A 255 -5.25 16.51 8.29
C PHE A 255 -5.92 17.89 8.23
N LEU A 256 -5.22 18.93 7.82
CA LEU A 256 -5.82 20.25 7.63
C LEU A 256 -6.88 20.25 6.51
N GLY A 257 -6.64 19.51 5.41
CA GLY A 257 -7.63 19.29 4.37
C GLY A 257 -8.88 18.59 4.92
N TYR A 258 -8.68 17.50 5.65
CA TYR A 258 -9.77 16.77 6.30
C TYR A 258 -10.55 17.66 7.29
N LEU A 259 -9.85 18.43 8.14
CA LEU A 259 -10.52 19.36 9.07
C LEU A 259 -11.40 20.37 8.34
N ASN A 260 -10.95 20.88 7.19
CA ASN A 260 -11.73 21.82 6.40
C ASN A 260 -13.05 21.20 5.88
N GLU A 261 -13.08 19.88 5.63
CA GLU A 261 -14.28 19.16 5.21
C GLU A 261 -15.24 18.86 6.36
N VAL A 262 -14.72 18.61 7.58
CA VAL A 262 -15.52 18.22 8.74
C VAL A 262 -15.85 19.35 9.69
N LEU A 263 -15.19 20.50 9.58
CA LEU A 263 -15.40 21.65 10.49
C LEU A 263 -16.67 22.48 10.19
N GLU A 264 -17.37 22.20 9.09
CA GLU A 264 -18.62 22.91 8.75
C GLU A 264 -19.66 22.97 9.89
N PRO A 265 -19.80 22.00 10.81
CA PRO A 265 -20.76 22.11 11.90
C PRO A 265 -20.35 22.99 13.08
N GLY A 266 -19.06 23.32 13.20
CA GLY A 266 -18.51 24.00 14.40
C GLY A 266 -18.21 25.51 14.24
N ILE A 267 -18.05 25.95 13.03
CA ILE A 267 -17.85 27.38 12.69
C ILE A 267 -19.09 27.78 11.92
N ALA A 268 -19.83 28.78 12.43
CA ALA A 268 -20.99 29.28 11.70
C ALA A 268 -20.55 29.76 10.31
N PRO A 269 -20.95 29.09 9.21
CA PRO A 269 -20.39 29.33 7.89
C PRO A 269 -20.68 30.74 7.37
N ASP A 270 -21.71 31.38 7.91
CA ASP A 270 -22.15 32.74 7.57
C ASP A 270 -21.66 33.81 8.56
N ALA A 271 -20.87 33.43 9.57
CA ALA A 271 -20.32 34.40 10.51
C ALA A 271 -19.19 35.19 9.83
N LEU A 272 -19.45 36.46 9.67
CA LEU A 272 -18.45 37.38 9.09
C LEU A 272 -17.52 37.92 10.17
N TYR A 273 -16.31 38.25 9.76
CA TYR A 273 -15.41 39.04 10.58
C TYR A 273 -16.13 40.34 10.96
N HIS A 274 -16.08 40.74 12.24
CA HIS A 274 -16.82 41.87 12.77
C HIS A 274 -15.99 42.63 13.81
N ASP A 275 -15.75 43.93 13.57
CA ASP A 275 -14.93 44.80 14.40
C ASP A 275 -15.61 46.14 14.73
N PRO A 276 -16.74 46.16 15.45
CA PRO A 276 -17.51 47.37 15.74
C PRO A 276 -16.73 48.40 16.57
N GLU A 277 -15.67 47.98 17.25
CA GLU A 277 -14.80 48.85 18.08
C GLU A 277 -13.53 49.29 17.33
N LEU A 278 -13.53 49.18 15.99
CA LEU A 278 -12.38 49.56 15.16
C LEU A 278 -11.96 51.02 15.41
N ARG A 279 -10.69 51.21 15.63
CA ARG A 279 -10.09 52.54 15.85
C ARG A 279 -9.26 52.95 14.65
N THR A 280 -9.11 54.28 14.47
CA THR A 280 -8.25 54.85 13.42
C THR A 280 -6.78 54.50 13.67
N GLN A 281 -6.07 54.09 12.62
CA GLN A 281 -4.62 53.80 12.64
C GLN A 281 -3.84 54.95 11.99
N GLN A 282 -2.61 55.18 12.46
CA GLN A 282 -1.72 56.14 11.85
C GLN A 282 -1.21 55.69 10.47
N ASN A 283 -0.94 54.42 10.34
CA ASN A 283 -0.54 53.76 9.08
C ASN A 283 -1.65 52.85 8.58
N PRO A 284 -2.38 53.24 7.53
CA PRO A 284 -3.49 52.41 7.00
C PRO A 284 -3.02 51.12 6.34
N LEU A 285 -1.72 50.95 6.11
CA LEU A 285 -1.14 49.75 5.52
C LEU A 285 -0.71 48.69 6.57
N GLU A 286 -0.82 49.03 7.85
CA GLU A 286 -0.46 48.17 8.96
C GLU A 286 -1.63 47.22 9.29
N ILE A 287 -1.33 45.92 9.47
CA ILE A 287 -2.27 44.97 10.06
C ILE A 287 -2.23 45.18 11.56
N GLY A 288 -3.29 45.77 12.13
CA GLY A 288 -3.35 46.10 13.56
C GLY A 288 -3.47 44.86 14.45
N ASP A 289 -2.88 44.96 15.67
CA ASP A 289 -2.90 43.87 16.65
C ASP A 289 -4.32 43.39 16.99
N ALA A 290 -5.30 44.28 17.09
CA ALA A 290 -6.69 43.96 17.38
C ALA A 290 -7.29 42.99 16.32
N MET A 291 -6.95 43.16 15.04
CA MET A 291 -7.37 42.23 13.99
C MET A 291 -6.69 40.88 14.14
N VAL A 292 -5.40 40.89 14.44
CA VAL A 292 -4.64 39.64 14.66
C VAL A 292 -5.21 38.89 15.87
N ASP A 293 -5.47 39.54 16.98
CA ASP A 293 -6.01 38.93 18.19
C ASP A 293 -7.39 38.29 17.93
N GLN A 294 -8.26 38.99 17.21
CA GLN A 294 -9.58 38.48 16.88
C GLN A 294 -9.51 37.26 15.95
N VAL A 295 -8.62 37.27 14.95
CA VAL A 295 -8.41 36.10 14.09
C VAL A 295 -7.82 34.92 14.87
N VAL A 296 -6.88 35.19 15.80
CA VAL A 296 -6.36 34.18 16.72
C VAL A 296 -7.49 33.56 17.54
N GLU A 297 -8.41 34.37 18.09
CA GLU A 297 -9.57 33.88 18.83
C GLU A 297 -10.45 32.97 17.95
N ILE A 298 -10.76 33.38 16.71
CA ILE A 298 -11.51 32.56 15.76
C ILE A 298 -10.78 31.22 15.51
N LEU A 299 -9.50 31.26 15.22
CA LEU A 299 -8.71 30.04 14.96
C LEU A 299 -8.61 29.13 16.19
N GLN A 300 -8.64 29.69 17.39
CA GLN A 300 -8.65 28.90 18.63
C GLN A 300 -9.97 28.11 18.84
N HIS A 301 -11.03 28.39 18.12
CA HIS A 301 -12.24 27.57 18.13
C HIS A 301 -12.11 26.26 17.36
N VAL A 302 -11.13 26.17 16.46
CA VAL A 302 -10.82 24.91 15.78
C VAL A 302 -10.28 23.91 16.81
N ARG A 303 -11.02 22.83 17.04
CA ARG A 303 -10.67 21.77 17.99
C ARG A 303 -10.75 20.42 17.32
N TRP A 304 -9.88 19.55 17.71
CA TRP A 304 -9.92 18.12 17.36
C TRP A 304 -9.51 17.29 18.55
N ASP A 305 -9.96 16.08 18.58
CA ASP A 305 -9.64 15.10 19.60
C ASP A 305 -9.00 13.86 18.98
N ARG A 306 -8.81 12.83 19.81
CA ARG A 306 -8.23 11.56 19.40
C ARG A 306 -9.14 10.82 18.41
N ASP A 307 -10.45 10.97 18.51
CA ASP A 307 -11.41 10.30 17.65
C ASP A 307 -11.45 10.95 16.27
N THR A 308 -11.41 12.28 16.21
CA THR A 308 -11.22 13.05 14.96
C THR A 308 -9.97 12.59 14.20
N VAL A 309 -8.82 12.45 14.90
CA VAL A 309 -7.59 11.95 14.30
C VAL A 309 -7.74 10.48 13.86
N GLY A 310 -8.46 9.67 14.61
CA GLY A 310 -8.74 8.29 14.27
C GLY A 310 -9.60 8.14 13.01
N ASP A 311 -10.64 8.96 12.85
CA ASP A 311 -11.48 9.01 11.65
C ASP A 311 -10.65 9.47 10.44
N PHE A 312 -9.90 10.55 10.58
CA PHE A 312 -8.96 11.01 9.57
C PHE A 312 -8.02 9.90 9.08
N LEU A 313 -7.36 9.20 10.00
CA LEU A 313 -6.42 8.13 9.64
C LEU A 313 -7.14 6.96 8.95
N GLY A 314 -8.32 6.56 9.42
CA GLY A 314 -9.09 5.50 8.79
C GLY A 314 -9.45 5.83 7.34
N ARG A 315 -9.91 7.05 7.08
CA ARG A 315 -10.22 7.54 5.72
C ARG A 315 -8.97 7.67 4.87
N LEU A 316 -7.92 8.31 5.37
CA LEU A 316 -6.66 8.49 4.64
C LEU A 316 -6.04 7.16 4.20
N LEU A 317 -5.96 6.20 5.13
CA LEU A 317 -5.26 4.92 4.90
C LEU A 317 -6.06 3.93 4.05
N THR A 318 -7.40 4.08 3.99
CA THR A 318 -8.25 3.30 3.09
C THR A 318 -8.59 4.03 1.81
N GLY A 319 -8.41 5.36 1.76
CA GLY A 319 -8.60 6.20 0.59
C GLY A 319 -7.67 5.79 -0.55
N ARG A 320 -8.12 5.95 -1.76
CA ARG A 320 -7.44 5.46 -2.95
C ARG A 320 -6.32 6.39 -3.39
N LYS A 321 -5.20 5.79 -3.73
CA LYS A 321 -4.08 6.46 -4.40
C LYS A 321 -4.17 6.40 -5.94
N LEU A 322 -5.02 5.54 -6.49
CA LEU A 322 -5.10 5.28 -7.93
C LEU A 322 -6.40 5.80 -8.54
N PRO A 323 -6.39 6.29 -9.79
CA PRO A 323 -7.57 6.88 -10.45
C PRO A 323 -8.58 5.84 -10.96
N GLU A 324 -8.60 4.64 -10.43
CA GLU A 324 -9.49 3.58 -10.86
C GLU A 324 -10.90 3.78 -10.33
N SER A 325 -11.91 3.56 -11.16
CA SER A 325 -13.30 3.54 -10.75
C SER A 325 -13.74 2.11 -10.41
N PHE A 326 -14.57 1.98 -9.37
CA PHE A 326 -15.23 0.70 -9.10
C PHE A 326 -16.26 0.41 -10.22
N ALA A 327 -16.24 -0.81 -10.72
CA ALA A 327 -17.24 -1.28 -11.65
C ALA A 327 -18.52 -1.64 -10.86
N ALA A 328 -19.45 -0.69 -10.78
CA ALA A 328 -20.78 -1.02 -10.29
C ALA A 328 -21.42 -2.12 -11.16
N PRO A 329 -22.24 -3.02 -10.60
CA PRO A 329 -22.88 -4.06 -11.37
C PRO A 329 -23.76 -3.45 -12.47
N SER A 330 -23.68 -3.99 -13.70
CA SER A 330 -24.48 -3.51 -14.84
C SER A 330 -25.99 -3.57 -14.58
N ARG A 331 -26.40 -4.44 -13.68
CA ARG A 331 -27.76 -4.55 -13.15
C ARG A 331 -27.68 -4.79 -11.64
N THR A 332 -28.05 -3.79 -10.87
CA THR A 332 -28.11 -3.87 -9.41
C THR A 332 -29.24 -4.78 -8.97
N LEU A 333 -28.96 -5.73 -8.09
CA LEU A 333 -29.98 -6.55 -7.44
C LEU A 333 -30.77 -5.67 -6.44
N SER A 334 -32.08 -5.87 -6.37
CA SER A 334 -32.84 -5.33 -5.23
C SER A 334 -32.37 -5.97 -3.93
N ARG A 335 -32.59 -5.31 -2.79
CA ARG A 335 -32.18 -5.82 -1.47
C ARG A 335 -32.69 -7.25 -1.22
N SER A 336 -33.97 -7.54 -1.57
CA SER A 336 -34.51 -8.89 -1.43
C SER A 336 -33.86 -9.93 -2.37
N ALA A 337 -33.46 -9.51 -3.57
CA ALA A 337 -32.72 -10.39 -4.49
C ALA A 337 -31.27 -10.61 -4.03
N PHE A 338 -30.63 -9.58 -3.47
CA PHE A 338 -29.31 -9.69 -2.85
C PHE A 338 -29.33 -10.65 -1.68
N THR A 339 -30.30 -10.53 -0.77
CA THR A 339 -30.51 -11.45 0.37
C THR A 339 -30.65 -12.90 -0.11
N ARG A 340 -31.52 -13.14 -1.10
CA ARG A 340 -31.67 -14.50 -1.67
C ARG A 340 -30.35 -15.07 -2.22
N ARG A 341 -29.55 -14.24 -2.86
CA ARG A 341 -28.23 -14.65 -3.36
C ARG A 341 -27.27 -14.99 -2.23
N LEU A 342 -27.29 -14.22 -1.12
CA LEU A 342 -26.47 -14.49 0.06
C LEU A 342 -26.81 -15.84 0.72
N HIS A 343 -28.06 -16.32 0.62
CA HIS A 343 -28.48 -17.63 1.12
C HIS A 343 -28.21 -18.78 0.13
N GLY A 344 -27.69 -18.48 -1.07
CA GLY A 344 -27.37 -19.47 -2.10
C GLY A 344 -26.00 -20.09 -1.92
N GLN A 345 -25.46 -20.58 -3.04
CA GLN A 345 -24.07 -21.06 -3.13
C GLN A 345 -23.18 -20.02 -3.79
N GLY A 346 -21.86 -20.15 -3.58
CA GLY A 346 -20.84 -19.24 -4.12
C GLY A 346 -20.07 -18.50 -3.05
N ARG A 347 -19.71 -17.27 -3.30
CA ARG A 347 -18.99 -16.43 -2.34
C ARG A 347 -19.28 -14.94 -2.56
N LEU A 348 -19.23 -14.19 -1.46
CA LEU A 348 -19.24 -12.75 -1.46
C LEU A 348 -17.78 -12.27 -1.50
N GLU A 349 -17.39 -11.63 -2.59
CA GLU A 349 -16.00 -11.15 -2.78
C GLU A 349 -15.91 -9.64 -2.61
N LEU A 350 -14.85 -9.19 -1.93
CA LEU A 350 -14.43 -7.79 -1.89
C LEU A 350 -13.66 -7.45 -3.17
N ALA A 351 -13.98 -6.32 -3.79
CA ALA A 351 -13.23 -5.83 -4.96
C ALA A 351 -11.73 -5.76 -4.64
N ARG A 352 -10.88 -6.24 -5.54
CA ARG A 352 -9.44 -6.36 -5.27
C ARG A 352 -8.78 -5.03 -4.92
N ILE A 353 -9.25 -3.93 -5.52
CA ILE A 353 -8.76 -2.57 -5.27
C ILE A 353 -9.23 -1.99 -3.93
N SER A 354 -10.21 -2.63 -3.26
CA SER A 354 -10.74 -2.13 -1.99
C SER A 354 -9.76 -2.33 -0.85
N ARG A 355 -9.66 -1.31 0.01
CA ARG A 355 -8.93 -1.33 1.27
C ARG A 355 -9.88 -1.07 2.42
N GLY A 356 -9.79 -1.87 3.45
CA GLY A 356 -10.63 -1.75 4.65
C GLY A 356 -9.82 -1.79 5.93
N LEU A 357 -10.25 -1.02 6.93
CA LEU A 357 -9.71 -0.96 8.28
C LEU A 357 -10.84 -0.85 9.29
N VAL A 358 -10.55 -1.10 10.56
CA VAL A 358 -11.49 -0.92 11.66
C VAL A 358 -10.84 -0.18 12.84
N ARG A 359 -11.61 0.64 13.55
CA ARG A 359 -11.20 1.27 14.81
C ARG A 359 -12.43 1.43 15.72
N GLY A 360 -12.43 0.73 16.84
CA GLY A 360 -13.59 0.72 17.75
C GLY A 360 -14.83 0.16 17.06
N ASP A 361 -15.91 0.92 17.06
CA ASP A 361 -17.18 0.62 16.39
C ASP A 361 -17.27 1.18 14.96
N CYS A 362 -16.19 1.74 14.44
CA CYS A 362 -16.12 2.29 13.09
C CYS A 362 -15.35 1.38 12.13
N LEU A 363 -15.93 1.08 10.98
CA LEU A 363 -15.24 0.49 9.84
C LEU A 363 -14.97 1.55 8.77
N PHE A 364 -13.85 1.39 8.08
CA PHE A 364 -13.43 2.26 6.97
C PHE A 364 -13.26 1.42 5.72
N LEU A 365 -13.88 1.84 4.64
CA LEU A 365 -13.77 1.20 3.34
C LEU A 365 -13.57 2.25 2.25
N ASN A 366 -12.48 2.19 1.53
CA ASN A 366 -12.18 3.06 0.38
C ASN A 366 -12.28 4.58 0.69
N GLY A 367 -11.92 4.99 1.90
CA GLY A 367 -11.99 6.40 2.36
C GLY A 367 -13.30 6.79 3.04
N GLU A 368 -14.29 5.92 3.04
CA GLU A 368 -15.57 6.13 3.71
C GLU A 368 -15.56 5.53 5.11
N ALA A 369 -16.23 6.16 6.07
CA ALA A 369 -16.37 5.69 7.45
C ALA A 369 -17.82 5.37 7.77
N HIS A 370 -18.05 4.23 8.45
CA HIS A 370 -19.37 3.76 8.83
C HIS A 370 -19.34 3.21 10.26
N HIS A 371 -20.22 3.73 11.12
CA HIS A 371 -20.43 3.13 12.44
C HIS A 371 -21.25 1.85 12.31
N ALA A 372 -20.83 0.81 13.00
CA ALA A 372 -21.42 -0.51 12.80
C ALA A 372 -21.46 -1.33 14.10
N GLY A 373 -22.48 -2.17 14.19
CA GLY A 373 -22.63 -3.12 15.30
C GLY A 373 -21.62 -4.27 15.23
N PRO A 374 -21.50 -5.06 16.30
CA PRO A 374 -20.51 -6.12 16.43
C PRO A 374 -20.55 -7.16 15.29
N GLN A 375 -21.74 -7.55 14.83
CA GLN A 375 -21.89 -8.52 13.74
C GLN A 375 -21.30 -7.96 12.43
N THR A 376 -21.64 -6.71 12.10
CA THR A 376 -21.14 -6.02 10.90
C THR A 376 -19.62 -5.93 10.93
N LEU A 377 -19.04 -5.49 12.06
CA LEU A 377 -17.60 -5.38 12.23
C LEU A 377 -16.89 -6.72 12.09
N GLN A 378 -17.47 -7.78 12.67
CA GLN A 378 -16.89 -9.13 12.55
C GLN A 378 -16.90 -9.63 11.10
N LEU A 379 -18.04 -9.52 10.41
CA LEU A 379 -18.15 -9.93 9.01
C LEU A 379 -17.27 -9.09 8.09
N PHE A 380 -17.24 -7.78 8.32
CA PHE A 380 -16.38 -6.86 7.56
C PHE A 380 -14.90 -7.19 7.77
N THR A 381 -14.46 -7.37 9.01
CA THR A 381 -13.05 -7.72 9.31
C THR A 381 -12.65 -9.02 8.63
N ARG A 382 -13.52 -10.05 8.69
CA ARG A 382 -13.29 -11.30 7.95
C ARG A 382 -13.23 -11.08 6.45
N LEU A 383 -14.16 -10.33 5.87
CA LEU A 383 -14.21 -10.05 4.45
C LEU A 383 -12.95 -9.31 3.96
N VAL A 384 -12.49 -8.31 4.71
CA VAL A 384 -11.26 -7.57 4.38
C VAL A 384 -10.03 -8.49 4.46
N HIS A 385 -9.97 -9.33 5.50
CA HIS A 385 -8.84 -10.24 5.70
C HIS A 385 -8.82 -11.40 4.68
N GLU A 386 -9.94 -12.07 4.47
CA GLU A 386 -10.05 -13.24 3.58
C GLU A 386 -10.28 -12.87 2.11
N ARG A 387 -10.70 -11.62 1.83
CA ARG A 387 -11.09 -11.06 0.52
C ARG A 387 -12.36 -11.68 -0.06
N ALA A 388 -12.81 -12.79 0.46
CA ALA A 388 -14.07 -13.45 0.08
C ALA A 388 -14.64 -14.23 1.24
N LEU A 389 -15.96 -14.23 1.37
CA LEU A 389 -16.68 -15.07 2.34
C LEU A 389 -17.49 -16.13 1.63
N PRO A 390 -17.43 -17.40 2.05
CA PRO A 390 -18.26 -18.46 1.46
C PRO A 390 -19.74 -18.22 1.80
N LEU A 391 -20.64 -18.58 0.88
CA LEU A 391 -22.07 -18.57 1.09
C LEU A 391 -22.55 -19.97 1.57
N PRO A 392 -23.65 -20.08 2.33
CA PRO A 392 -24.60 -19.01 2.68
C PRO A 392 -24.10 -18.10 3.81
N LEU A 393 -24.55 -16.83 3.78
CA LEU A 393 -24.32 -15.83 4.83
C LEU A 393 -25.67 -15.34 5.36
N VAL A 394 -25.77 -15.28 6.69
CA VAL A 394 -26.91 -14.69 7.40
C VAL A 394 -26.42 -13.39 8.04
N MET A 395 -27.14 -12.31 7.78
CA MET A 395 -26.84 -10.96 8.26
C MET A 395 -28.07 -10.39 8.96
N ASP A 396 -27.86 -9.60 10.02
CA ASP A 396 -28.91 -8.74 10.57
C ASP A 396 -29.23 -7.59 9.61
N GLU A 397 -30.32 -6.90 9.84
CA GLU A 397 -30.82 -5.88 8.92
C GLU A 397 -29.82 -4.73 8.69
N PRO A 398 -29.16 -4.15 9.73
CA PRO A 398 -28.15 -3.12 9.53
C PRO A 398 -26.94 -3.60 8.69
N THR A 399 -26.47 -4.82 8.93
CA THR A 399 -25.36 -5.42 8.16
C THR A 399 -25.78 -5.64 6.72
N LEU A 400 -26.99 -6.15 6.48
CA LEU A 400 -27.51 -6.38 5.15
C LEU A 400 -27.64 -5.08 4.36
N GLU A 401 -28.11 -4.00 4.99
CA GLU A 401 -28.23 -2.68 4.37
C GLU A 401 -26.87 -2.17 3.93
N LEU A 402 -25.89 -2.10 4.83
CA LEU A 402 -24.55 -1.61 4.54
C LEU A 402 -23.85 -2.46 3.46
N PHE A 403 -23.97 -3.79 3.52
CA PHE A 403 -23.34 -4.66 2.52
C PHE A 403 -24.04 -4.59 1.16
N HIS A 404 -25.34 -4.31 1.13
CA HIS A 404 -26.06 -4.03 -0.10
C HIS A 404 -25.60 -2.70 -0.72
N ASP A 405 -25.35 -1.66 0.08
CA ASP A 405 -24.81 -0.40 -0.39
C ASP A 405 -23.39 -0.59 -0.96
N PHE A 406 -22.54 -1.33 -0.29
CA PHE A 406 -21.22 -1.70 -0.82
C PHE A 406 -21.31 -2.51 -2.14
N TYR A 407 -22.32 -3.39 -2.26
CA TYR A 407 -22.57 -4.10 -3.50
C TYR A 407 -23.01 -3.15 -4.63
N THR A 408 -23.90 -2.19 -4.34
CA THR A 408 -24.37 -1.22 -5.34
C THR A 408 -23.25 -0.27 -5.78
N ALA A 409 -22.35 0.09 -4.87
CA ALA A 409 -21.15 0.88 -5.17
C ALA A 409 -20.08 0.10 -5.96
N GLY A 410 -20.23 -1.23 -6.11
CA GLY A 410 -19.24 -2.07 -6.77
C GLY A 410 -18.07 -2.48 -5.90
N TYR A 411 -18.14 -2.26 -4.59
CA TYR A 411 -17.12 -2.70 -3.63
C TYR A 411 -17.22 -4.20 -3.37
N LEU A 412 -18.42 -4.78 -3.55
CA LEU A 412 -18.70 -6.20 -3.38
C LEU A 412 -19.27 -6.82 -4.65
N ARG A 413 -19.05 -8.11 -4.82
CA ARG A 413 -19.71 -8.94 -5.85
C ARG A 413 -20.05 -10.31 -5.30
N ILE A 414 -21.13 -10.92 -5.80
CA ILE A 414 -21.48 -12.31 -5.53
C ILE A 414 -21.08 -13.14 -6.74
N VAL A 415 -20.24 -14.15 -6.54
CA VAL A 415 -19.67 -15.02 -7.56
C VAL A 415 -20.09 -16.48 -7.33
#